data_fe42fa9c329f73f7cca7feaaf7d16570
#
_entry.id   fe42fa9c329f73f7cca7feaaf7d16570
#
_cell.length_a   1.000
_cell.length_b   1.000
_cell.length_c   1.000
_cell.angle_alpha   90.00
_cell.angle_beta   90.00
_cell.angle_gamma   90.00
#
_symmetry.space_group_name_H-M   'P 1'
#
loop_
_entity.id
_entity.type
_entity.pdbx_description
1 polymer ?
#
loop_
_entity_poly.entity_id
_entity_poly.type
_entity_poly.pdbx_seq_one_letter_code
_entity_poly.pdbx_strand_id
1 'polypeptide(L)'
;MTHDISIIAESASNHNGLYDNLISLAKASKVSGADFFTFQVVDEKYFCDKSYPSRKVVQDVSFSKKQWINFFRFAKKFNIKLIPCPCDIGSLRFILKKKFEIIKIHGTDLTNVPFLNLISKKKVKVILETQLATERDINLALSIIGRDKVICLMHGYSNYPTEGK
;
A
#
# COMPACT_ATOMS: atom_id res chain seq x y z
N MET A 1 -23.30 17.89 11.12
CA MET A 1 -21.91 17.39 11.12
C MET A 1 -21.59 16.98 9.70
N THR A 2 -20.85 17.79 8.96
CA THR A 2 -20.32 17.41 7.64
C THR A 2 -19.23 16.39 7.90
N HIS A 3 -19.50 15.12 7.64
CA HIS A 3 -18.46 14.11 7.63
C HIS A 3 -17.65 14.33 6.35
N ASP A 4 -16.45 14.86 6.49
CA ASP A 4 -15.53 14.98 5.37
C ASP A 4 -15.15 13.57 4.91
N ILE A 5 -15.58 13.22 3.70
CA ILE A 5 -15.21 11.96 3.04
C ILE A 5 -13.82 12.14 2.43
N SER A 6 -12.87 11.29 2.80
CA SER A 6 -11.55 11.26 2.18
C SER A 6 -11.55 10.31 0.97
N ILE A 7 -11.07 10.80 -0.16
CA ILE A 7 -10.92 10.03 -1.41
C ILE A 7 -9.47 9.61 -1.57
N ILE A 8 -9.24 8.30 -1.71
CA ILE A 8 -7.93 7.71 -1.96
C ILE A 8 -7.91 7.18 -3.39
N ALA A 9 -7.09 7.77 -4.27
CA ALA A 9 -6.87 7.27 -5.61
C ALA A 9 -5.85 6.11 -5.56
N GLU A 10 -6.24 4.94 -6.06
CA GLU A 10 -5.40 3.73 -6.08
C GLU A 10 -4.76 3.53 -7.46
N SER A 11 -3.45 3.40 -7.51
CA SER A 11 -2.74 3.04 -8.74
C SER A 11 -2.31 1.58 -8.80
N ALA A 12 -2.23 0.91 -7.66
CA ALA A 12 -1.63 -0.43 -7.59
C ALA A 12 -0.30 -0.51 -8.36
N SER A 13 -0.22 -1.39 -9.38
CA SER A 13 0.93 -1.55 -10.29
C SER A 13 0.66 -1.01 -11.71
N ASN A 14 -0.39 -0.20 -11.92
CA ASN A 14 -0.80 0.29 -13.24
C ASN A 14 0.22 1.20 -13.94
N HIS A 15 1.29 1.57 -13.25
CA HIS A 15 2.44 2.22 -13.88
C HIS A 15 3.22 1.29 -14.83
N ASN A 16 2.97 -0.04 -14.82
CA ASN A 16 3.58 -1.04 -15.69
C ASN A 16 5.13 -0.96 -15.75
N GLY A 17 5.78 -0.64 -14.62
CA GLY A 17 7.23 -0.47 -14.53
C GLY A 17 7.79 0.81 -15.14
N LEU A 18 6.94 1.66 -15.71
CA LEU A 18 7.35 2.94 -16.29
C LEU A 18 7.25 4.06 -15.24
N TYR A 19 8.40 4.64 -14.92
CA TYR A 19 8.48 5.67 -13.88
C TYR A 19 7.65 6.91 -14.23
N ASP A 20 7.62 7.31 -15.51
CA ASP A 20 6.82 8.45 -15.97
C ASP A 20 5.32 8.20 -15.85
N ASN A 21 4.87 6.94 -15.97
CA ASN A 21 3.49 6.57 -15.72
C ASN A 21 3.12 6.75 -14.25
N LEU A 22 4.00 6.34 -13.32
CA LEU A 22 3.79 6.56 -11.89
C LEU A 22 3.65 8.06 -11.57
N ILE A 23 4.51 8.90 -12.15
CA ILE A 23 4.43 10.35 -12.04
C ILE A 23 3.11 10.89 -12.58
N SER A 24 2.69 10.42 -13.75
CA SER A 24 1.45 10.84 -14.42
C SER A 24 0.21 10.45 -13.63
N LEU A 25 0.15 9.22 -13.11
CA LEU A 25 -0.93 8.73 -12.25
C LEU A 25 -1.04 9.57 -10.96
N ALA A 26 0.10 9.87 -10.32
CA ALA A 26 0.10 10.71 -9.13
C ALA A 26 -0.35 12.15 -9.40
N LYS A 27 0.03 12.74 -10.54
CA LYS A 27 -0.48 14.04 -10.98
C LYS A 27 -1.98 14.00 -11.25
N ALA A 28 -2.44 12.98 -11.97
CA ALA A 28 -3.86 12.80 -12.29
C ALA A 28 -4.71 12.69 -11.02
N SER A 29 -4.26 11.92 -10.03
CA SER A 29 -4.96 11.82 -8.74
C SER A 29 -5.11 13.18 -8.05
N LYS A 30 -4.07 14.02 -8.10
CA LYS A 30 -4.12 15.36 -7.53
C LYS A 30 -5.08 16.27 -8.27
N VAL A 31 -5.05 16.24 -9.60
CA VAL A 31 -5.94 17.07 -10.46
C VAL A 31 -7.39 16.65 -10.33
N SER A 32 -7.67 15.35 -10.13
CA SER A 32 -9.04 14.84 -9.92
C SER A 32 -9.61 15.16 -8.54
N GLY A 33 -8.84 15.79 -7.65
CA GLY A 33 -9.29 16.18 -6.32
C GLY A 33 -9.19 15.08 -5.26
N ALA A 34 -8.50 13.98 -5.54
CA ALA A 34 -8.26 12.97 -4.53
C ALA A 34 -7.40 13.51 -3.37
N ASP A 35 -7.76 13.15 -2.14
CA ASP A 35 -7.04 13.57 -0.93
C ASP A 35 -5.70 12.87 -0.78
N PHE A 36 -5.66 11.59 -1.19
CA PHE A 36 -4.47 10.74 -1.09
C PHE A 36 -4.25 9.95 -2.38
N PHE A 37 -2.99 9.60 -2.60
CA PHE A 37 -2.57 8.68 -3.65
C PHE A 37 -1.92 7.45 -3.01
N THR A 38 -2.44 6.25 -3.30
CA THR A 38 -1.89 4.99 -2.82
C THR A 38 -1.32 4.17 -3.98
N PHE A 39 -0.27 3.43 -3.71
CA PHE A 39 0.51 2.67 -4.70
C PHE A 39 1.21 1.50 -4.02
N GLN A 40 1.41 0.43 -4.76
CA GLN A 40 2.13 -0.75 -4.29
C GLN A 40 3.64 -0.55 -4.38
N VAL A 41 4.36 -0.93 -3.32
CA VAL A 41 5.82 -0.95 -3.28
C VAL A 41 6.28 -2.39 -3.17
N VAL A 42 7.00 -2.85 -4.18
CA VAL A 42 7.46 -4.23 -4.31
C VAL A 42 8.98 -4.27 -4.40
N ASP A 43 9.60 -5.14 -3.59
CA ASP A 43 11.00 -5.57 -3.75
C ASP A 43 10.98 -7.04 -4.18
N GLU A 44 11.27 -7.31 -5.46
CA GLU A 44 11.11 -8.62 -6.08
C GLU A 44 11.89 -9.74 -5.35
N LYS A 45 12.94 -9.38 -4.62
CA LYS A 45 13.76 -10.32 -3.84
C LYS A 45 13.03 -10.91 -2.64
N TYR A 46 12.02 -10.20 -2.14
CA TYR A 46 11.26 -10.58 -0.96
C TYR A 46 9.79 -10.91 -1.26
N PHE A 47 9.32 -10.52 -2.45
CA PHE A 47 7.93 -10.72 -2.85
C PHE A 47 7.64 -12.15 -3.30
N CYS A 48 8.55 -12.76 -4.05
CA CYS A 48 8.35 -14.11 -4.58
C CYS A 48 9.65 -14.92 -4.64
N ASP A 49 9.51 -16.24 -4.61
CA ASP A 49 10.62 -17.16 -4.84
C ASP A 49 11.18 -17.06 -6.26
N LYS A 50 12.44 -17.50 -6.44
CA LYS A 50 13.11 -17.50 -7.74
C LYS A 50 12.40 -18.38 -8.79
N SER A 51 11.73 -19.42 -8.35
CA SER A 51 10.95 -20.34 -9.18
C SER A 51 9.53 -19.85 -9.51
N TYR A 52 9.11 -18.71 -8.96
CA TYR A 52 7.74 -18.21 -9.19
C TYR A 52 7.52 -17.89 -10.67
N PRO A 53 6.50 -18.48 -11.32
CA PRO A 53 6.30 -18.37 -12.77
C PRO A 53 6.15 -16.93 -13.27
N SER A 54 5.47 -16.08 -12.50
CA SER A 54 5.25 -14.67 -12.84
C SER A 54 6.31 -13.71 -12.28
N ARG A 55 7.47 -14.24 -11.83
CA ARG A 55 8.55 -13.42 -11.28
C ARG A 55 8.98 -12.29 -12.23
N LYS A 56 9.01 -12.57 -13.53
CA LYS A 56 9.36 -11.55 -14.53
C LYS A 56 8.42 -10.35 -14.48
N VAL A 57 7.11 -10.58 -14.34
CA VAL A 57 6.11 -9.51 -14.20
C VAL A 57 6.39 -8.68 -12.94
N VAL A 58 6.71 -9.34 -11.82
CA VAL A 58 7.06 -8.66 -10.57
C VAL A 58 8.31 -7.79 -10.73
N GLN A 59 9.33 -8.30 -11.43
CA GLN A 59 10.54 -7.53 -11.73
C GLN A 59 10.24 -6.31 -12.58
N ASP A 60 9.42 -6.47 -13.60
CA ASP A 60 9.08 -5.39 -14.55
C ASP A 60 8.33 -4.24 -13.88
N VAL A 61 7.52 -4.52 -12.86
CA VAL A 61 6.79 -3.49 -12.10
C VAL A 61 7.55 -2.97 -10.86
N SER A 62 8.73 -3.51 -10.55
CA SER A 62 9.52 -3.11 -9.39
C SER A 62 10.39 -1.89 -9.70
N PHE A 63 10.37 -0.91 -8.80
CA PHE A 63 11.28 0.23 -8.87
C PHE A 63 12.42 0.09 -7.86
N SER A 64 13.58 0.63 -8.23
CA SER A 64 14.71 0.75 -7.32
C SER A 64 14.39 1.72 -6.16
N LYS A 65 15.08 1.54 -5.02
CA LYS A 65 14.95 2.47 -3.88
C LYS A 65 15.26 3.92 -4.26
N LYS A 66 16.16 4.16 -5.25
CA LYS A 66 16.48 5.49 -5.76
C LYS A 66 15.27 6.12 -6.47
N GLN A 67 14.59 5.35 -7.33
CA GLN A 67 13.37 5.80 -8.02
C GLN A 67 12.26 6.13 -7.01
N TRP A 68 12.02 5.26 -6.02
CA TRP A 68 11.06 5.53 -4.94
C TRP A 68 11.39 6.83 -4.17
N ILE A 69 12.65 7.04 -3.79
CA ILE A 69 13.06 8.28 -3.11
C ILE A 69 12.80 9.51 -3.98
N ASN A 70 13.08 9.43 -5.28
CA ASN A 70 12.81 10.52 -6.22
C ASN A 70 11.30 10.77 -6.34
N PHE A 71 10.49 9.71 -6.40
CA PHE A 71 9.04 9.81 -6.41
C PHE A 71 8.50 10.49 -5.13
N PHE A 72 9.00 10.14 -3.96
CA PHE A 72 8.58 10.78 -2.71
C PHE A 72 8.93 12.27 -2.66
N ARG A 73 10.11 12.64 -3.18
CA ARG A 73 10.50 14.06 -3.33
C ARG A 73 9.59 14.80 -4.31
N PHE A 74 9.29 14.17 -5.45
CA PHE A 74 8.35 14.70 -6.43
C PHE A 74 6.97 14.93 -5.79
N ALA A 75 6.39 13.93 -5.15
CA ALA A 75 5.08 14.03 -4.50
C ALA A 75 5.04 15.16 -3.45
N LYS A 76 6.10 15.30 -2.65
CA LYS A 76 6.24 16.40 -1.69
C LYS A 76 6.24 17.76 -2.39
N LYS A 77 7.00 17.92 -3.48
CA LYS A 77 7.07 19.18 -4.26
C LYS A 77 5.70 19.58 -4.83
N PHE A 78 4.90 18.60 -5.25
CA PHE A 78 3.58 18.82 -5.84
C PHE A 78 2.43 18.72 -4.83
N ASN A 79 2.74 18.66 -3.54
CA ASN A 79 1.75 18.54 -2.45
C ASN A 79 0.75 17.39 -2.66
N ILE A 80 1.29 16.22 -3.05
CA ILE A 80 0.54 14.97 -3.20
C ILE A 80 0.73 14.16 -1.91
N LYS A 81 -0.35 13.89 -1.18
CA LYS A 81 -0.32 13.06 0.03
C LYS A 81 -0.26 11.59 -0.36
N LEU A 82 0.77 10.89 0.10
CA LEU A 82 1.05 9.51 -0.26
C LEU A 82 0.65 8.53 0.86
N ILE A 83 0.03 7.42 0.48
CA ILE A 83 -0.20 6.25 1.34
C ILE A 83 0.46 5.04 0.65
N PRO A 84 1.70 4.68 0.99
CA PRO A 84 2.34 3.52 0.40
C PRO A 84 1.74 2.22 0.91
N CYS A 85 1.62 1.23 0.01
CA CYS A 85 1.23 -0.14 0.30
C CYS A 85 2.44 -1.06 0.06
N PRO A 86 3.28 -1.33 1.05
CA PRO A 86 4.36 -2.29 0.92
C PRO A 86 3.81 -3.70 0.81
N CYS A 87 4.23 -4.48 -0.21
CA CYS A 87 3.71 -5.80 -0.51
C CYS A 87 4.68 -6.94 -0.11
N ASP A 88 5.77 -6.64 0.56
CA ASP A 88 6.77 -7.59 1.05
C ASP A 88 7.57 -7.01 2.22
N ILE A 89 8.32 -7.88 2.90
CA ILE A 89 9.09 -7.51 4.10
C ILE A 89 10.23 -6.52 3.80
N GLY A 90 10.81 -6.57 2.60
CA GLY A 90 11.88 -5.67 2.15
C GLY A 90 11.36 -4.26 1.90
N SER A 91 10.25 -4.15 1.16
CA SER A 91 9.56 -2.89 0.90
C SER A 91 8.98 -2.29 2.18
N LEU A 92 8.41 -3.11 3.09
CA LEU A 92 7.94 -2.63 4.40
C LEU A 92 9.09 -1.99 5.21
N ARG A 93 10.22 -2.68 5.33
CA ARG A 93 11.40 -2.15 6.04
C ARG A 93 11.90 -0.84 5.43
N PHE A 94 11.83 -0.72 4.10
CA PHE A 94 12.19 0.50 3.40
C PHE A 94 11.21 1.64 3.70
N ILE A 95 9.90 1.40 3.60
CA ILE A 95 8.85 2.38 3.86
C ILE A 95 8.86 2.86 5.31
N LEU A 96 8.99 1.96 6.28
CA LEU A 96 9.03 2.31 7.71
C LEU A 96 10.22 3.22 8.08
N LYS A 97 11.31 3.23 7.28
CA LYS A 97 12.42 4.18 7.43
C LYS A 97 12.11 5.57 6.88
N LYS A 98 11.05 5.73 6.08
CA LYS A 98 10.69 7.01 5.43
C LYS A 98 9.71 7.86 6.23
N LYS A 99 9.26 7.39 7.40
CA LYS A 99 8.40 8.12 8.35
C LYS A 99 7.07 8.59 7.72
N PHE A 100 6.44 7.75 6.90
CA PHE A 100 5.07 8.00 6.47
C PHE A 100 4.13 8.00 7.68
N GLU A 101 3.15 8.90 7.67
CA GLU A 101 2.14 8.97 8.73
C GLU A 101 1.15 7.82 8.65
N ILE A 102 0.80 7.42 7.42
CA ILE A 102 -0.17 6.37 7.10
C ILE A 102 0.48 5.39 6.12
N ILE A 103 0.27 4.11 6.34
CA ILE A 103 0.54 3.03 5.38
C ILE A 103 -0.71 2.19 5.17
N LYS A 104 -0.83 1.59 3.99
CA LYS A 104 -1.88 0.61 3.70
C LYS A 104 -1.28 -0.80 3.76
N ILE A 105 -2.01 -1.74 4.34
CA ILE A 105 -1.64 -3.17 4.36
C ILE A 105 -2.60 -3.90 3.44
N HIS A 106 -2.05 -4.61 2.47
CA HIS A 106 -2.79 -5.42 1.53
C HIS A 106 -3.42 -6.64 2.23
N GLY A 107 -4.60 -7.04 1.79
CA GLY A 107 -5.34 -8.15 2.40
C GLY A 107 -4.56 -9.47 2.50
N THR A 108 -3.66 -9.73 1.56
CA THR A 108 -2.78 -10.91 1.58
C THR A 108 -1.79 -10.94 2.75
N ASP A 109 -1.47 -9.78 3.34
CA ASP A 109 -0.54 -9.67 4.47
C ASP A 109 -1.23 -9.59 5.83
N LEU A 110 -2.58 -9.71 5.86
CA LEU A 110 -3.35 -9.60 7.09
C LEU A 110 -3.01 -10.68 8.12
N THR A 111 -2.57 -11.85 7.67
CA THR A 111 -2.14 -12.97 8.53
C THR A 111 -0.62 -13.13 8.59
N ASN A 112 0.14 -12.22 7.96
CA ASN A 112 1.60 -12.24 7.95
C ASN A 112 2.16 -11.70 9.28
N VAL A 113 2.20 -12.55 10.30
CA VAL A 113 2.62 -12.18 11.67
C VAL A 113 3.99 -11.48 11.73
N PRO A 114 5.05 -11.95 11.02
CA PRO A 114 6.33 -11.25 10.98
C PRO A 114 6.23 -9.82 10.41
N PHE A 115 5.39 -9.63 9.39
CA PHE A 115 5.14 -8.32 8.76
C PHE A 115 4.42 -7.38 9.74
N LEU A 116 3.34 -7.86 10.37
CA LEU A 116 2.55 -7.09 11.34
C LEU A 116 3.36 -6.70 12.58
N ASN A 117 4.24 -7.59 13.07
CA ASN A 117 5.15 -7.32 14.18
C ASN A 117 6.18 -6.20 13.90
N LEU A 118 6.56 -6.00 12.64
CA LEU A 118 7.42 -4.85 12.31
C LEU A 118 6.65 -3.52 12.40
N ILE A 119 5.38 -3.53 12.02
CA ILE A 119 4.51 -2.35 12.06
C ILE A 119 4.16 -1.99 13.51
N SER A 120 3.87 -2.99 14.35
CA SER A 120 3.49 -2.77 15.75
C SER A 120 4.54 -1.98 16.54
N LYS A 121 5.82 -2.10 16.16
CA LYS A 121 6.96 -1.41 16.78
C LYS A 121 7.18 0.02 16.26
N LYS A 122 6.31 0.52 15.37
CA LYS A 122 6.49 1.83 14.74
C LYS A 122 5.32 2.76 15.03
N LYS A 123 5.62 4.05 15.07
CA LYS A 123 4.60 5.09 15.21
C LYS A 123 4.07 5.44 13.82
N VAL A 124 3.14 4.64 13.33
CA VAL A 124 2.51 4.79 12.01
C VAL A 124 1.03 4.42 12.12
N LYS A 125 0.16 5.12 11.42
CA LYS A 125 -1.25 4.77 11.28
C LYS A 125 -1.43 3.80 10.12
N VAL A 126 -2.45 2.95 10.22
CA VAL A 126 -2.63 1.81 9.31
C VAL A 126 -4.04 1.79 8.75
N ILE A 127 -4.13 1.60 7.45
CA ILE A 127 -5.34 1.17 6.74
C ILE A 127 -5.19 -0.32 6.46
N LEU A 128 -6.14 -1.15 6.89
CA LEU A 128 -6.15 -2.60 6.63
C LEU A 128 -7.16 -2.94 5.55
N GLU A 129 -6.74 -3.58 4.48
CA GLU A 129 -7.63 -4.24 3.54
C GLU A 129 -8.06 -5.59 4.12
N THR A 130 -9.37 -5.86 4.13
CA THR A 130 -9.94 -7.05 4.79
C THR A 130 -10.61 -8.02 3.82
N GLN A 131 -10.47 -7.80 2.51
CA GLN A 131 -10.94 -8.76 1.52
C GLN A 131 -10.26 -10.11 1.73
N LEU A 132 -11.01 -11.19 1.56
CA LEU A 132 -10.59 -12.59 1.78
C LEU A 132 -10.23 -12.94 3.23
N ALA A 133 -10.47 -12.04 4.19
CA ALA A 133 -10.18 -12.28 5.60
C ALA A 133 -11.42 -12.72 6.37
N THR A 134 -11.23 -13.64 7.31
CA THR A 134 -12.22 -13.93 8.34
C THR A 134 -12.17 -12.91 9.46
N GLU A 135 -13.21 -12.82 10.25
CA GLU A 135 -13.22 -11.98 11.45
C GLU A 135 -12.08 -12.34 12.42
N ARG A 136 -11.72 -13.62 12.51
CA ARG A 136 -10.58 -14.10 13.29
C ARG A 136 -9.27 -13.53 12.81
N ASP A 137 -9.05 -13.48 11.49
CA ASP A 137 -7.83 -12.93 10.89
C ASP A 137 -7.71 -11.42 11.15
N ILE A 138 -8.83 -10.70 11.01
CA ILE A 138 -8.90 -9.27 11.32
C ILE A 138 -8.57 -9.01 12.79
N ASN A 139 -9.19 -9.77 13.71
CA ASN A 139 -8.93 -9.63 15.13
C ASN A 139 -7.48 -9.96 15.51
N LEU A 140 -6.87 -10.96 14.86
CA LEU A 140 -5.46 -11.28 15.02
C LEU A 140 -4.58 -10.09 14.59
N ALA A 141 -4.81 -9.55 13.40
CA ALA A 141 -4.05 -8.40 12.91
C ALA A 141 -4.17 -7.18 13.85
N LEU A 142 -5.39 -6.86 14.28
CA LEU A 142 -5.66 -5.78 15.23
C LEU A 142 -4.95 -5.98 16.57
N SER A 143 -4.88 -7.22 17.07
CA SER A 143 -4.18 -7.54 18.32
C SER A 143 -2.66 -7.35 18.23
N ILE A 144 -2.08 -7.65 17.06
CA ILE A 144 -0.62 -7.55 16.83
C ILE A 144 -0.20 -6.10 16.57
N ILE A 145 -0.93 -5.39 15.70
CA ILE A 145 -0.59 -4.01 15.31
C ILE A 145 -0.88 -3.03 16.45
N GLY A 146 -1.96 -3.25 17.18
CA GLY A 146 -2.57 -2.31 18.12
C GLY A 146 -3.77 -1.60 17.48
N ARG A 147 -4.95 -1.74 18.10
CA ARG A 147 -6.22 -1.17 17.59
C ARG A 147 -6.17 0.35 17.42
N ASP A 148 -5.42 1.04 18.28
CA ASP A 148 -5.22 2.49 18.25
C ASP A 148 -4.46 3.00 17.02
N LYS A 149 -3.72 2.13 16.36
CA LYS A 149 -3.00 2.44 15.12
C LYS A 149 -3.84 2.26 13.87
N VAL A 150 -4.85 1.39 13.91
CA VAL A 150 -5.70 1.11 12.74
C VAL A 150 -6.80 2.15 12.65
N ILE A 151 -6.73 2.98 11.62
CA ILE A 151 -7.67 4.09 11.40
C ILE A 151 -8.80 3.73 10.43
N CYS A 152 -8.64 2.65 9.66
CA CYS A 152 -9.64 2.20 8.71
C CYS A 152 -9.52 0.70 8.45
N LEU A 153 -10.65 0.02 8.38
CA LEU A 153 -10.80 -1.32 7.81
C LEU A 153 -11.49 -1.15 6.47
N MET A 154 -10.79 -1.48 5.36
CA MET A 154 -11.38 -1.42 4.03
C MET A 154 -12.09 -2.74 3.74
N HIS A 155 -13.40 -2.67 3.61
CA HIS A 155 -14.21 -3.81 3.19
C HIS A 155 -14.29 -3.87 1.65
N GLY A 156 -14.29 -5.08 1.09
CA GLY A 156 -14.42 -5.28 -0.36
C GLY A 156 -14.33 -6.75 -0.73
N TYR A 157 -14.49 -7.01 -2.02
CA TYR A 157 -14.33 -8.34 -2.60
C TYR A 157 -13.10 -8.37 -3.51
N SER A 158 -12.36 -9.49 -3.47
CA SER A 158 -11.22 -9.70 -4.38
C SER A 158 -11.69 -10.30 -5.70
N ASN A 159 -12.59 -9.60 -6.38
CA ASN A 159 -13.16 -9.99 -7.68
C ASN A 159 -13.33 -8.78 -8.59
N TYR A 160 -12.94 -8.91 -9.86
CA TYR A 160 -13.00 -7.85 -10.85
C TYR A 160 -13.69 -8.35 -12.14
N PRO A 161 -14.82 -7.72 -12.53
CA PRO A 161 -15.58 -6.73 -11.76
C PRO A 161 -16.32 -7.38 -10.58
N THR A 162 -16.58 -6.60 -9.53
CA THR A 162 -17.50 -7.01 -8.47
C THR A 162 -18.91 -6.67 -8.93
N GLU A 163 -19.73 -7.70 -9.13
CA GLU A 163 -21.14 -7.52 -9.48
C GLU A 163 -21.90 -7.04 -8.23
N GLY A 164 -22.58 -5.91 -8.35
CA GLY A 164 -23.53 -5.44 -7.35
C GLY A 164 -24.77 -6.33 -7.36
N LYS A 165 -25.12 -6.93 -6.23
CA LYS A 165 -26.42 -7.58 -6.02
C LYS A 165 -27.35 -6.65 -5.28
#